data_be3b1eedf0964cabc0c4876cd74591a3
#
_entry.id   be3b1eedf0964cabc0c4876cd74591a3
#
_cell.length_a   1.000
_cell.length_b   1.000
_cell.length_c   1.000
_cell.angle_alpha   90.00
_cell.angle_beta   90.00
_cell.angle_gamma   90.00
#
_symmetry.space_group_name_H-M   'P 1'
#
loop_
_entity.id
_entity.type
_entity.pdbx_description
1 polymer ?
#
loop_
_entity_poly.entity_id
_entity_poly.type
_entity_poly.pdbx_seq_one_letter_code
_entity_poly.pdbx_strand_id
1 'polypeptide(L)'
;MNFYTDNLELKHYLNHPLMKRIVELRERGFEEKDLYAYAPQDLEDAMDNYDKVLDIIGEICGDIIAPNAEGVDHEGAACEGGHVYYASGTEQNLDALRKAGLMGMSMPRRYGGLNFPSVTFMIAADMVSRADASFENLWALQDCAETIYEFGSEEQKQHYISRVCSGETMSMDLTEPDAGSDLQSAQLKATYSEEDSCWYLNGVKRFITNGDSDIHLVLARSEEGTKDGRGLSMFIYDKRNGGVTVRRIESKMGIKGSPTCELVYNNAKAELCGERRLGLIKYVMALMNGARLGIAAQAVGISQAAYEEALAYARSRRQFDKPIIEMVPVAEMISNIKAKLDATRAILYQTSRYVDIYKALEDISKERKLTPEERKEQKYYAKLADSFTPLSKGLGSELCNQNVYDCVQVHGGSGYMKDYACERLYRDARVTNIYEGTTQMQVIAAIRYATSGFYAGVMKEFAEWEVSSEMSPLKGRLDAMVSRYEEAVNAIVELKSQELTDLTARRLVEMAGYIIMGYLLLQDATTNAELFATSAQVFIRWTEGEVDKHTGYISRISPDDLTYYCKA
;
A
#
# COMPACT_ATOMS: atom_id res chain seq x y z
N MET A 1 -15.74 1.22 -20.39
CA MET A 1 -14.56 0.32 -20.17
C MET A 1 -14.62 -0.19 -18.75
N ASN A 2 -14.36 -1.49 -18.49
CA ASN A 2 -14.42 -2.00 -17.12
C ASN A 2 -13.04 -2.50 -16.68
N PHE A 3 -12.44 -1.84 -15.68
CA PHE A 3 -11.06 -2.08 -15.25
C PHE A 3 -10.84 -3.41 -14.51
N TYR A 4 -11.90 -4.10 -14.16
CA TYR A 4 -11.84 -5.44 -13.60
C TYR A 4 -11.93 -6.52 -14.68
N THR A 5 -12.89 -6.40 -15.59
CA THR A 5 -13.12 -7.43 -16.62
C THR A 5 -12.14 -7.36 -17.78
N ASP A 6 -11.49 -6.22 -18.01
CA ASP A 6 -10.43 -6.08 -19.01
C ASP A 6 -9.04 -6.53 -18.49
N ASN A 7 -8.92 -6.89 -17.21
CA ASN A 7 -7.70 -7.31 -16.55
C ASN A 7 -7.88 -8.69 -15.87
N LEU A 8 -7.61 -9.74 -16.63
CA LEU A 8 -7.80 -11.13 -16.18
C LEU A 8 -6.88 -11.53 -15.01
N GLU A 9 -5.77 -10.84 -14.83
CA GLU A 9 -4.85 -11.05 -13.71
C GLU A 9 -5.54 -10.79 -12.37
N LEU A 10 -6.44 -9.79 -12.28
CA LEU A 10 -7.18 -9.50 -11.04
C LEU A 10 -8.09 -10.66 -10.64
N LYS A 11 -8.75 -11.29 -11.61
CA LYS A 11 -9.58 -12.49 -11.38
C LYS A 11 -8.74 -13.69 -10.92
N HIS A 12 -7.53 -13.86 -11.48
CA HIS A 12 -6.60 -14.89 -11.03
C HIS A 12 -6.26 -14.69 -9.54
N TYR A 13 -5.94 -13.48 -9.13
CA TYR A 13 -5.57 -13.19 -7.73
C TYR A 13 -6.74 -13.31 -6.76
N LEU A 14 -7.97 -12.97 -7.19
CA LEU A 14 -9.18 -13.19 -6.38
C LEU A 14 -9.42 -14.69 -6.13
N ASN A 15 -9.15 -15.54 -7.13
CA ASN A 15 -9.38 -16.99 -7.06
C ASN A 15 -8.22 -17.80 -6.44
N HIS A 16 -7.33 -17.16 -5.70
CA HIS A 16 -6.20 -17.83 -5.07
C HIS A 16 -6.65 -18.84 -4.00
N PRO A 17 -5.99 -20.02 -3.84
CA PRO A 17 -6.40 -21.08 -2.89
C PRO A 17 -6.57 -20.63 -1.44
N LEU A 18 -5.77 -19.64 -0.97
CA LEU A 18 -5.91 -19.09 0.38
C LEU A 18 -7.23 -18.34 0.62
N MET A 19 -7.96 -17.94 -0.43
CA MET A 19 -9.24 -17.23 -0.27
C MET A 19 -10.26 -18.08 0.48
N LYS A 20 -10.27 -19.39 0.29
CA LYS A 20 -11.13 -20.28 1.08
C LYS A 20 -10.93 -20.09 2.59
N ARG A 21 -9.66 -20.11 3.03
CA ARG A 21 -9.34 -19.92 4.46
C ARG A 21 -9.66 -18.51 4.94
N ILE A 22 -9.40 -17.50 4.13
CA ILE A 22 -9.69 -16.09 4.43
C ILE A 22 -11.20 -15.91 4.65
N VAL A 23 -12.01 -16.40 3.73
CA VAL A 23 -13.49 -16.31 3.82
C VAL A 23 -14.03 -17.07 5.04
N GLU A 24 -13.55 -18.30 5.29
CA GLU A 24 -13.95 -19.08 6.48
C GLU A 24 -13.69 -18.33 7.78
N LEU A 25 -12.52 -17.69 7.90
CA LEU A 25 -12.16 -16.90 9.09
C LEU A 25 -12.95 -15.59 9.17
N ARG A 26 -13.09 -14.88 8.06
CA ARG A 26 -13.75 -13.57 8.00
C ARG A 26 -15.24 -13.68 8.24
N GLU A 27 -15.90 -14.67 7.64
CA GLU A 27 -17.34 -14.89 7.75
C GLU A 27 -17.73 -15.74 8.98
N ARG A 28 -16.74 -16.16 9.81
CA ARG A 28 -17.03 -16.88 11.07
C ARG A 28 -17.95 -18.10 10.87
N GLY A 29 -17.77 -18.85 9.78
CA GLY A 29 -18.67 -19.94 9.41
C GLY A 29 -20.05 -19.47 8.94
N PHE A 30 -20.14 -18.26 8.41
CA PHE A 30 -21.35 -17.64 7.87
C PHE A 30 -22.44 -17.40 8.93
N GLU A 31 -22.03 -17.02 10.14
CA GLU A 31 -22.94 -16.79 11.27
C GLU A 31 -23.87 -15.59 11.08
N GLU A 32 -23.49 -14.62 10.21
CA GLU A 32 -24.28 -13.42 9.91
C GLU A 32 -25.27 -13.58 8.75
N LYS A 33 -25.34 -14.75 8.10
CA LYS A 33 -26.13 -14.99 6.87
C LYS A 33 -27.63 -14.69 7.00
N ASP A 34 -28.19 -14.85 8.19
CA ASP A 34 -29.61 -14.59 8.49
C ASP A 34 -29.81 -13.20 9.15
N LEU A 35 -28.73 -12.47 9.45
CA LEU A 35 -28.79 -11.18 10.12
C LEU A 35 -28.80 -10.01 9.12
N TYR A 36 -28.07 -10.14 8.01
CA TYR A 36 -27.95 -9.09 6.99
C TYR A 36 -28.29 -9.67 5.61
N ALA A 37 -29.15 -8.96 4.88
CA ALA A 37 -29.62 -9.41 3.56
C ALA A 37 -28.50 -9.58 2.52
N TYR A 38 -27.36 -8.92 2.73
CA TYR A 38 -26.18 -8.97 1.86
C TYR A 38 -25.03 -9.82 2.44
N ALA A 39 -25.24 -10.49 3.57
CA ALA A 39 -24.25 -11.43 4.10
C ALA A 39 -24.26 -12.74 3.28
N PRO A 40 -23.08 -13.28 2.94
CA PRO A 40 -23.00 -14.48 2.11
C PRO A 40 -23.53 -15.72 2.87
N GLN A 41 -24.13 -16.63 2.11
CA GLN A 41 -24.69 -17.88 2.63
C GLN A 41 -23.61 -18.98 2.81
N ASP A 42 -22.61 -18.96 1.93
CA ASP A 42 -21.50 -19.91 1.88
C ASP A 42 -20.29 -19.31 1.14
N LEU A 43 -19.27 -20.15 0.92
CA LEU A 43 -18.03 -19.74 0.24
C LEU A 43 -18.27 -19.29 -1.20
N GLU A 44 -19.13 -19.99 -1.94
CA GLU A 44 -19.42 -19.67 -3.35
C GLU A 44 -20.11 -18.31 -3.45
N ASP A 45 -21.10 -18.06 -2.61
CA ASP A 45 -21.80 -16.77 -2.53
C ASP A 45 -20.87 -15.63 -2.07
N ALA A 46 -19.95 -15.88 -1.13
CA ALA A 46 -18.96 -14.88 -0.72
C ALA A 46 -18.04 -14.48 -1.87
N MET A 47 -17.51 -15.47 -2.61
CA MET A 47 -16.63 -15.22 -3.75
C MET A 47 -17.36 -14.53 -4.90
N ASP A 48 -18.62 -14.88 -5.17
CA ASP A 48 -19.47 -14.24 -6.16
C ASP A 48 -19.78 -12.78 -5.77
N ASN A 49 -20.02 -12.51 -4.48
CA ASN A 49 -20.19 -11.14 -3.97
C ASN A 49 -18.92 -10.29 -4.17
N TYR A 50 -17.73 -10.83 -3.92
CA TYR A 50 -16.48 -10.12 -4.16
C TYR A 50 -16.29 -9.84 -5.66
N ASP A 51 -16.51 -10.83 -6.53
CA ASP A 51 -16.39 -10.67 -7.99
C ASP A 51 -17.36 -9.58 -8.52
N LYS A 52 -18.62 -9.59 -8.09
CA LYS A 52 -19.63 -8.59 -8.47
C LYS A 52 -19.30 -7.18 -8.01
N VAL A 53 -18.86 -7.02 -6.76
CA VAL A 53 -18.51 -5.70 -6.24
C VAL A 53 -17.26 -5.15 -6.96
N LEU A 54 -16.26 -5.99 -7.24
CA LEU A 54 -15.10 -5.60 -8.02
C LEU A 54 -15.46 -5.24 -9.47
N ASP A 55 -16.45 -5.92 -10.06
CA ASP A 55 -16.98 -5.57 -11.39
C ASP A 55 -17.62 -4.18 -11.41
N ILE A 56 -18.44 -3.86 -10.39
CA ILE A 56 -19.03 -2.52 -10.22
C ILE A 56 -17.94 -1.45 -10.04
N ILE A 57 -16.92 -1.72 -9.21
CA ILE A 57 -15.80 -0.79 -9.03
C ILE A 57 -15.05 -0.61 -10.36
N GLY A 58 -14.81 -1.70 -11.10
CA GLY A 58 -14.17 -1.67 -12.41
C GLY A 58 -14.92 -0.78 -13.42
N GLU A 59 -16.25 -0.84 -13.43
CA GLU A 59 -17.10 0.02 -14.26
C GLU A 59 -17.00 1.49 -13.84
N ILE A 60 -17.12 1.79 -12.55
CA ILE A 60 -16.98 3.16 -12.02
C ILE A 60 -15.59 3.72 -12.35
N CYS A 61 -14.53 2.92 -12.19
CA CYS A 61 -13.16 3.32 -12.53
C CYS A 61 -13.01 3.67 -14.01
N GLY A 62 -13.53 2.83 -14.91
CA GLY A 62 -13.40 3.03 -16.35
C GLY A 62 -14.28 4.12 -16.93
N ASP A 63 -15.50 4.29 -16.41
CA ASP A 63 -16.51 5.17 -16.99
C ASP A 63 -16.65 6.53 -16.29
N ILE A 64 -16.18 6.66 -15.05
CA ILE A 64 -16.30 7.89 -14.25
C ILE A 64 -14.91 8.40 -13.82
N ILE A 65 -14.12 7.60 -13.10
CA ILE A 65 -12.90 8.09 -12.45
C ILE A 65 -11.80 8.40 -13.49
N ALA A 66 -11.50 7.47 -14.39
CA ALA A 66 -10.45 7.65 -15.40
C ALA A 66 -10.71 8.85 -16.34
N PRO A 67 -11.95 9.07 -16.85
CA PRO A 67 -12.25 10.26 -17.64
C PRO A 67 -12.06 11.58 -16.90
N ASN A 68 -12.20 11.60 -15.58
CA ASN A 68 -12.03 12.82 -14.77
C ASN A 68 -10.57 13.16 -14.46
N ALA A 69 -9.65 12.18 -14.54
CA ALA A 69 -8.30 12.27 -13.99
C ALA A 69 -7.44 13.42 -14.55
N GLU A 70 -7.54 13.72 -15.85
CA GLU A 70 -6.84 14.85 -16.47
C GLU A 70 -7.38 16.18 -15.96
N GLY A 71 -8.70 16.34 -15.92
CA GLY A 71 -9.37 17.53 -15.40
C GLY A 71 -9.02 17.77 -13.93
N VAL A 72 -9.00 16.71 -13.13
CA VAL A 72 -8.62 16.74 -11.71
C VAL A 72 -7.16 17.18 -11.52
N ASP A 73 -6.20 16.68 -12.31
CA ASP A 73 -4.80 17.12 -12.23
C ASP A 73 -4.63 18.59 -12.65
N HIS A 74 -5.44 19.07 -13.59
CA HIS A 74 -5.40 20.45 -14.06
C HIS A 74 -6.01 21.41 -13.04
N GLU A 75 -7.21 21.11 -12.53
CA GLU A 75 -7.97 21.94 -11.59
C GLU A 75 -7.32 21.92 -10.20
N GLY A 76 -7.04 20.74 -9.68
CA GLY A 76 -6.53 20.53 -8.33
C GLY A 76 -7.56 20.89 -7.25
N ALA A 77 -7.16 20.69 -5.98
CA ALA A 77 -7.97 21.15 -4.85
C ALA A 77 -7.65 22.60 -4.48
N ALA A 78 -8.67 23.36 -4.03
CA ALA A 78 -8.54 24.74 -3.57
C ALA A 78 -8.74 24.86 -2.05
N CYS A 79 -8.19 25.93 -1.45
CA CYS A 79 -8.42 26.26 -0.04
C CYS A 79 -8.94 27.68 0.07
N GLU A 80 -10.13 27.86 0.61
CA GLU A 80 -10.75 29.17 0.84
C GLU A 80 -11.41 29.20 2.22
N GLY A 81 -11.25 30.31 2.95
CA GLY A 81 -11.86 30.47 4.26
C GLY A 81 -11.45 29.43 5.32
N GLY A 82 -10.33 28.72 5.11
CA GLY A 82 -9.88 27.66 6.01
C GLY A 82 -10.49 26.28 5.74
N HIS A 83 -11.15 26.11 4.60
CA HIS A 83 -11.78 24.87 4.12
C HIS A 83 -11.25 24.44 2.76
N VAL A 84 -11.34 23.14 2.49
CA VAL A 84 -10.94 22.52 1.22
C VAL A 84 -12.15 22.42 0.29
N TYR A 85 -11.91 22.74 -0.98
CA TYR A 85 -12.81 22.49 -2.09
C TYR A 85 -12.12 21.55 -3.06
N TYR A 86 -12.71 20.40 -3.30
CA TYR A 86 -12.17 19.43 -4.26
C TYR A 86 -12.33 19.92 -5.69
N ALA A 87 -11.51 19.39 -6.60
CA ALA A 87 -11.79 19.49 -8.02
C ALA A 87 -13.14 18.82 -8.34
N SER A 88 -13.86 19.37 -9.32
CA SER A 88 -15.19 18.91 -9.69
C SER A 88 -15.24 17.41 -10.03
N GLY A 89 -14.20 16.88 -10.70
CA GLY A 89 -14.06 15.46 -10.99
C GLY A 89 -13.84 14.63 -9.73
N THR A 90 -13.12 15.15 -8.73
CA THR A 90 -12.91 14.45 -7.44
C THR A 90 -14.23 14.28 -6.68
N GLU A 91 -15.07 15.32 -6.66
CA GLU A 91 -16.41 15.25 -6.04
C GLU A 91 -17.30 14.21 -6.73
N GLN A 92 -17.30 14.21 -8.08
CA GLN A 92 -18.06 13.23 -8.87
C GLN A 92 -17.60 11.78 -8.59
N ASN A 93 -16.29 11.55 -8.52
CA ASN A 93 -15.71 10.25 -8.23
C ASN A 93 -16.13 9.75 -6.83
N LEU A 94 -16.04 10.61 -5.82
CA LEU A 94 -16.41 10.28 -4.45
C LEU A 94 -17.91 10.00 -4.34
N ASP A 95 -18.75 10.81 -5.00
CA ASP A 95 -20.20 10.64 -5.01
C ASP A 95 -20.63 9.34 -5.71
N ALA A 96 -19.94 8.93 -6.78
CA ALA A 96 -20.18 7.66 -7.46
C ALA A 96 -19.94 6.45 -6.54
N LEU A 97 -18.80 6.42 -5.82
CA LEU A 97 -18.48 5.33 -4.89
C LEU A 97 -19.38 5.35 -3.65
N ARG A 98 -19.76 6.52 -3.13
CA ARG A 98 -20.75 6.66 -2.04
C ARG A 98 -22.12 6.09 -2.44
N LYS A 99 -22.63 6.46 -3.61
CA LYS A 99 -23.92 5.96 -4.12
C LYS A 99 -23.91 4.46 -4.36
N ALA A 100 -22.77 3.90 -4.73
CA ALA A 100 -22.59 2.46 -4.89
C ALA A 100 -22.41 1.72 -3.56
N GLY A 101 -22.36 2.41 -2.41
CA GLY A 101 -22.15 1.80 -1.10
C GLY A 101 -20.74 1.27 -0.87
N LEU A 102 -19.74 1.87 -1.52
CA LEU A 102 -18.35 1.38 -1.53
C LEU A 102 -17.45 2.17 -0.56
N MET A 103 -18.06 2.63 0.54
CA MET A 103 -17.35 3.19 1.69
C MET A 103 -17.41 2.20 2.84
N GLY A 104 -16.30 2.07 3.60
CA GLY A 104 -16.22 1.08 4.68
C GLY A 104 -16.17 -0.37 4.20
N MET A 105 -15.55 -0.64 3.06
CA MET A 105 -15.52 -1.98 2.45
C MET A 105 -14.99 -3.06 3.39
N SER A 106 -13.91 -2.78 4.14
CA SER A 106 -13.27 -3.69 5.09
C SER A 106 -13.95 -3.71 6.47
N MET A 107 -14.88 -2.79 6.74
CA MET A 107 -15.54 -2.69 8.04
C MET A 107 -16.63 -3.74 8.24
N PRO A 108 -16.84 -4.21 9.50
CA PRO A 108 -17.90 -5.17 9.82
C PRO A 108 -19.31 -4.69 9.48
N ARG A 109 -20.20 -5.63 9.11
CA ARG A 109 -21.59 -5.34 8.74
C ARG A 109 -22.39 -4.67 9.85
N ARG A 110 -22.09 -4.95 11.12
CA ARG A 110 -22.75 -4.30 12.28
C ARG A 110 -22.57 -2.78 12.34
N TYR A 111 -21.59 -2.23 11.62
CA TYR A 111 -21.37 -0.79 11.47
C TYR A 111 -21.76 -0.28 10.09
N GLY A 112 -22.36 -1.11 9.22
CA GLY A 112 -22.77 -0.76 7.88
C GLY A 112 -21.72 -1.03 6.79
N GLY A 113 -20.61 -1.70 7.12
CA GLY A 113 -19.58 -2.10 6.17
C GLY A 113 -19.90 -3.36 5.38
N LEU A 114 -19.05 -3.72 4.42
CA LEU A 114 -19.22 -4.91 3.58
C LEU A 114 -18.53 -6.16 4.16
N ASN A 115 -17.71 -6.03 5.18
CA ASN A 115 -16.91 -7.08 5.78
C ASN A 115 -15.94 -7.75 4.78
N PHE A 116 -15.44 -7.02 3.78
CA PHE A 116 -14.53 -7.56 2.77
C PHE A 116 -13.11 -7.75 3.32
N PRO A 117 -12.40 -8.79 2.87
CA PRO A 117 -10.99 -8.97 3.24
C PRO A 117 -10.11 -7.90 2.60
N SER A 118 -8.96 -7.65 3.23
CA SER A 118 -7.96 -6.68 2.80
C SER A 118 -7.51 -6.91 1.35
N VAL A 119 -7.32 -8.18 0.95
CA VAL A 119 -6.92 -8.49 -0.44
C VAL A 119 -7.95 -8.00 -1.46
N THR A 120 -9.24 -8.11 -1.19
CA THR A 120 -10.30 -7.60 -2.07
C THR A 120 -10.29 -6.06 -2.12
N PHE A 121 -10.05 -5.41 -0.98
CA PHE A 121 -9.87 -3.96 -0.92
C PHE A 121 -8.63 -3.50 -1.70
N MET A 122 -7.51 -4.24 -1.63
CA MET A 122 -6.30 -3.91 -2.40
C MET A 122 -6.50 -4.11 -3.91
N ILE A 123 -7.32 -5.07 -4.35
CA ILE A 123 -7.72 -5.21 -5.77
C ILE A 123 -8.54 -3.98 -6.21
N ALA A 124 -9.46 -3.52 -5.37
CA ALA A 124 -10.22 -2.30 -5.64
C ALA A 124 -9.30 -1.06 -5.70
N ALA A 125 -8.36 -0.91 -4.77
CA ALA A 125 -7.40 0.19 -4.73
C ALA A 125 -6.47 0.21 -5.95
N ASP A 126 -6.02 -0.96 -6.45
CA ASP A 126 -5.29 -1.09 -7.72
C ASP A 126 -6.10 -0.47 -8.88
N MET A 127 -7.38 -0.82 -9.03
CA MET A 127 -8.24 -0.29 -10.09
C MET A 127 -8.50 1.21 -9.96
N VAL A 128 -8.79 1.67 -8.73
CA VAL A 128 -9.01 3.10 -8.46
C VAL A 128 -7.74 3.91 -8.74
N SER A 129 -6.58 3.38 -8.37
CA SER A 129 -5.29 4.03 -8.65
C SER A 129 -4.92 4.00 -10.14
N ARG A 130 -5.23 2.93 -10.87
CA ARG A 130 -5.11 2.89 -12.34
C ARG A 130 -5.93 4.00 -12.98
N ALA A 131 -7.10 4.29 -12.45
CA ALA A 131 -7.98 5.35 -12.95
C ALA A 131 -7.46 6.75 -12.58
N ASP A 132 -7.20 6.99 -11.29
CA ASP A 132 -6.65 8.24 -10.75
C ASP A 132 -5.96 8.00 -9.40
N ALA A 133 -4.64 8.01 -9.39
CA ALA A 133 -3.85 7.83 -8.18
C ALA A 133 -4.06 8.93 -7.13
N SER A 134 -4.45 10.14 -7.55
CA SER A 134 -4.77 11.22 -6.62
C SER A 134 -6.08 10.98 -5.89
N PHE A 135 -7.06 10.41 -6.58
CA PHE A 135 -8.35 10.05 -6.00
C PHE A 135 -8.24 8.82 -5.09
N GLU A 136 -7.46 7.81 -5.50
CA GLU A 136 -7.17 6.64 -4.65
C GLU A 136 -6.61 7.06 -3.30
N ASN A 137 -5.64 7.98 -3.28
CA ASN A 137 -5.02 8.51 -2.07
C ASN A 137 -6.03 9.18 -1.10
N LEU A 138 -7.17 9.64 -1.59
CA LEU A 138 -8.26 10.17 -0.78
C LEU A 138 -9.25 9.08 -0.36
N TRP A 139 -9.68 8.23 -1.30
CA TRP A 139 -10.68 7.20 -1.07
C TRP A 139 -10.18 6.09 -0.13
N ALA A 140 -8.90 5.71 -0.25
CA ALA A 140 -8.30 4.68 0.59
C ALA A 140 -8.20 5.06 2.07
N LEU A 141 -8.32 6.34 2.43
CA LEU A 141 -8.33 6.78 3.84
C LEU A 141 -9.52 6.25 4.65
N GLN A 142 -10.57 5.71 4.00
CA GLN A 142 -11.62 4.98 4.71
C GLN A 142 -11.07 3.83 5.57
N ASP A 143 -9.94 3.24 5.17
CA ASP A 143 -9.29 2.16 5.91
C ASP A 143 -8.67 2.61 7.25
N CYS A 144 -8.53 3.92 7.49
CA CYS A 144 -8.19 4.46 8.81
C CYS A 144 -9.23 4.09 9.89
N ALA A 145 -10.48 3.79 9.50
CA ALA A 145 -11.52 3.29 10.39
C ALA A 145 -11.14 1.97 11.08
N GLU A 146 -10.22 1.18 10.48
CA GLU A 146 -9.69 -0.04 11.09
C GLU A 146 -9.00 0.23 12.43
N THR A 147 -8.31 1.37 12.55
CA THR A 147 -7.69 1.77 13.82
C THR A 147 -8.73 2.02 14.92
N ILE A 148 -9.87 2.62 14.57
CA ILE A 148 -10.99 2.79 15.51
C ILE A 148 -11.60 1.42 15.83
N TYR A 149 -11.73 0.53 14.85
CA TYR A 149 -12.24 -0.82 15.04
C TYR A 149 -11.35 -1.65 15.97
N GLU A 150 -10.03 -1.56 15.81
CA GLU A 150 -9.10 -2.34 16.64
C GLU A 150 -8.99 -1.81 18.07
N PHE A 151 -9.01 -0.49 18.28
CA PHE A 151 -8.58 0.14 19.53
C PHE A 151 -9.61 1.06 20.18
N GLY A 152 -10.64 1.50 19.48
CA GLY A 152 -11.69 2.36 19.99
C GLY A 152 -12.66 1.63 20.94
N SER A 153 -13.39 2.39 21.77
CA SER A 153 -14.52 1.86 22.54
C SER A 153 -15.68 1.45 21.63
N GLU A 154 -16.61 0.63 22.11
CA GLU A 154 -17.79 0.25 21.32
C GLU A 154 -18.65 1.47 20.93
N GLU A 155 -18.72 2.50 21.78
CA GLU A 155 -19.38 3.75 21.47
C GLU A 155 -18.69 4.49 20.32
N GLN A 156 -17.35 4.57 20.36
CA GLN A 156 -16.56 5.16 19.29
C GLN A 156 -16.71 4.39 17.98
N LYS A 157 -16.65 3.05 18.02
CA LYS A 157 -16.87 2.21 16.85
C LYS A 157 -18.23 2.44 16.21
N GLN A 158 -19.29 2.35 17.03
CA GLN A 158 -20.66 2.57 16.54
C GLN A 158 -20.87 3.98 15.99
N HIS A 159 -20.26 4.98 16.63
CA HIS A 159 -20.42 6.38 16.21
C HIS A 159 -19.62 6.69 14.93
N TYR A 160 -18.32 6.40 14.92
CA TYR A 160 -17.45 6.86 13.84
C TYR A 160 -17.41 5.92 12.64
N ILE A 161 -17.35 4.59 12.85
CA ILE A 161 -17.27 3.62 11.74
C ILE A 161 -18.56 3.65 10.92
N SER A 162 -19.73 3.73 11.56
CA SER A 162 -21.01 3.83 10.84
C SER A 162 -21.10 5.07 9.95
N ARG A 163 -20.49 6.19 10.36
CA ARG A 163 -20.43 7.42 9.57
C ARG A 163 -19.50 7.27 8.37
N VAL A 164 -18.33 6.62 8.54
CA VAL A 164 -17.44 6.29 7.43
C VAL A 164 -18.13 5.38 6.42
N CYS A 165 -18.80 4.32 6.88
CA CYS A 165 -19.57 3.43 6.01
C CYS A 165 -20.71 4.16 5.29
N SER A 166 -21.25 5.24 5.87
CA SER A 166 -22.26 6.11 5.25
C SER A 166 -21.67 7.15 4.28
N GLY A 167 -20.34 7.22 4.15
CA GLY A 167 -19.66 8.07 3.18
C GLY A 167 -18.94 9.28 3.76
N GLU A 168 -18.83 9.45 5.07
CA GLU A 168 -17.97 10.48 5.66
C GLU A 168 -16.49 10.12 5.45
N THR A 169 -15.66 11.14 5.28
CA THR A 169 -14.26 11.01 4.94
C THR A 169 -13.36 11.03 6.17
N MET A 170 -12.17 10.43 6.03
CA MET A 170 -11.17 10.40 7.10
C MET A 170 -9.86 11.06 6.69
N SER A 171 -9.05 11.37 7.72
CA SER A 171 -7.63 11.69 7.60
C SER A 171 -6.82 11.07 8.73
N MET A 172 -5.50 10.96 8.54
CA MET A 172 -4.54 10.58 9.57
C MET A 172 -3.52 11.70 9.78
N ASP A 173 -3.61 12.37 10.91
CA ASP A 173 -2.88 13.59 11.21
C ASP A 173 -1.66 13.26 12.07
N LEU A 174 -0.61 12.73 11.43
CA LEU A 174 0.58 12.25 12.10
C LEU A 174 1.73 13.24 12.01
N THR A 175 2.08 13.65 10.79
CA THR A 175 3.28 14.41 10.45
C THR A 175 3.21 15.87 10.91
N GLU A 176 4.35 16.39 11.39
CA GLU A 176 4.55 17.80 11.73
C GLU A 176 5.73 18.39 10.96
N PRO A 177 5.93 19.74 10.94
CA PRO A 177 7.03 20.34 10.19
C PRO A 177 8.41 19.73 10.46
N ASP A 178 8.70 19.36 11.72
CA ASP A 178 9.98 18.81 12.17
C ASP A 178 9.89 17.33 12.60
N ALA A 179 8.77 16.65 12.35
CA ALA A 179 8.54 15.27 12.72
C ALA A 179 7.83 14.50 11.58
N GLY A 180 8.62 13.97 10.64
CA GLY A 180 8.15 13.13 9.53
C GLY A 180 8.54 11.66 9.74
N SER A 181 9.76 11.27 9.33
CA SER A 181 10.27 9.91 9.56
C SER A 181 10.46 9.61 11.05
N ASP A 182 10.80 10.60 11.86
CA ASP A 182 10.91 10.52 13.32
C ASP A 182 9.65 11.09 13.99
N LEU A 183 8.55 10.32 13.96
CA LEU A 183 7.29 10.71 14.58
C LEU A 183 7.34 10.82 16.11
N GLN A 184 8.34 10.21 16.79
CA GLN A 184 8.47 10.35 18.24
C GLN A 184 8.76 11.79 18.67
N SER A 185 9.27 12.62 17.75
CA SER A 185 9.55 14.05 17.96
C SER A 185 8.32 14.96 17.80
N ALA A 186 7.12 14.40 17.53
CA ALA A 186 5.90 15.18 17.39
C ALA A 186 5.56 16.00 18.63
N GLN A 187 5.11 17.25 18.46
CA GLN A 187 4.92 18.25 19.50
C GLN A 187 3.48 18.72 19.66
N LEU A 188 2.56 18.40 18.74
CA LEU A 188 1.14 18.76 18.90
C LEU A 188 0.65 18.30 20.26
N LYS A 189 0.16 19.24 21.07
CA LYS A 189 -0.15 19.00 22.48
C LYS A 189 -1.59 18.58 22.67
N ALA A 190 -1.83 17.56 23.49
CA ALA A 190 -3.15 17.19 23.99
C ALA A 190 -3.22 17.46 25.49
N THR A 191 -4.21 18.25 25.92
CA THR A 191 -4.43 18.61 27.34
C THR A 191 -5.82 18.16 27.75
N TYR A 192 -5.91 17.41 28.85
CA TYR A 192 -7.21 17.02 29.39
C TYR A 192 -7.80 18.13 30.26
N SER A 193 -9.09 18.45 30.06
CA SER A 193 -9.88 19.33 30.89
C SER A 193 -10.78 18.51 31.81
N GLU A 194 -10.55 18.60 33.11
CA GLU A 194 -11.42 17.93 34.09
C GLU A 194 -12.83 18.55 34.13
N GLU A 195 -12.94 19.86 33.85
CA GLU A 195 -14.21 20.58 33.82
C GLU A 195 -15.11 20.09 32.69
N ASP A 196 -14.53 19.93 31.47
CA ASP A 196 -15.28 19.53 30.29
C ASP A 196 -15.26 18.01 30.07
N SER A 197 -14.49 17.28 30.87
CA SER A 197 -14.25 15.82 30.72
C SER A 197 -13.82 15.42 29.30
N CYS A 198 -12.97 16.24 28.67
CA CYS A 198 -12.52 16.01 27.29
C CYS A 198 -11.06 16.47 27.06
N TRP A 199 -10.51 16.09 25.91
CA TRP A 199 -9.17 16.51 25.49
C TRP A 199 -9.24 17.69 24.53
N TYR A 200 -8.27 18.59 24.64
CA TYR A 200 -8.07 19.71 23.72
C TYR A 200 -6.72 19.60 23.03
N LEU A 201 -6.75 19.65 21.70
CA LEU A 201 -5.57 19.58 20.85
C LEU A 201 -5.12 20.99 20.44
N ASN A 202 -3.79 21.23 20.53
CA ASN A 202 -3.16 22.50 20.17
C ASN A 202 -1.83 22.28 19.45
N GLY A 203 -1.64 22.91 18.29
CA GLY A 203 -0.41 22.84 17.52
C GLY A 203 -0.65 22.81 16.01
N VAL A 204 0.33 22.28 15.26
CA VAL A 204 0.31 22.27 13.81
C VAL A 204 0.59 20.86 13.30
N LYS A 205 -0.20 20.40 12.33
CA LYS A 205 0.07 19.21 11.53
C LYS A 205 0.36 19.64 10.08
N ARG A 206 1.23 18.90 9.39
CA ARG A 206 1.64 19.24 8.03
C ARG A 206 1.66 18.01 7.12
N PHE A 207 1.46 18.25 5.83
CA PHE A 207 1.36 17.20 4.81
C PHE A 207 0.20 16.23 5.04
N ILE A 208 -0.90 16.71 5.59
CA ILE A 208 -2.06 15.88 5.92
C ILE A 208 -2.94 15.72 4.68
N THR A 209 -3.02 14.50 4.18
CA THR A 209 -3.93 14.14 3.10
C THR A 209 -5.36 14.26 3.57
N ASN A 210 -6.19 14.95 2.78
CA ASN A 210 -7.59 15.18 3.08
C ASN A 210 -7.83 15.85 4.45
N GLY A 211 -6.98 16.83 4.81
CA GLY A 211 -6.98 17.44 6.14
C GLY A 211 -8.21 18.29 6.50
N ASP A 212 -9.22 18.41 5.65
CA ASP A 212 -10.54 18.98 5.95
C ASP A 212 -11.64 17.89 6.01
N SER A 213 -11.25 16.64 6.24
CA SER A 213 -12.13 15.48 6.36
C SER A 213 -13.11 15.60 7.53
N ASP A 214 -14.10 14.70 7.57
CA ASP A 214 -15.12 14.70 8.62
C ASP A 214 -14.58 14.17 9.95
N ILE A 215 -13.68 13.16 9.89
CA ILE A 215 -13.13 12.43 11.04
C ILE A 215 -11.61 12.34 10.88
N HIS A 216 -10.86 12.70 11.93
CA HIS A 216 -9.40 12.66 11.92
C HIS A 216 -8.87 11.71 12.99
N LEU A 217 -7.85 10.92 12.64
CA LEU A 217 -7.01 10.23 13.60
C LEU A 217 -5.77 11.07 13.87
N VAL A 218 -5.63 11.58 15.09
CA VAL A 218 -4.60 12.58 15.43
C VAL A 218 -3.60 12.00 16.42
N LEU A 219 -2.32 11.98 16.06
CA LEU A 219 -1.24 11.67 16.99
C LEU A 219 -0.83 12.93 17.76
N ALA A 220 -0.95 12.91 19.08
CA ALA A 220 -0.64 14.07 19.90
C ALA A 220 0.08 13.70 21.21
N ARG A 221 0.88 14.64 21.73
CA ARG A 221 1.61 14.49 23.00
C ARG A 221 0.68 14.77 24.17
N SER A 222 0.33 13.70 24.89
CA SER A 222 -0.55 13.72 26.07
C SER A 222 0.21 13.73 27.39
N GLU A 223 1.54 13.47 27.38
CA GLU A 223 2.36 13.40 28.59
C GLU A 223 3.36 14.55 28.62
N GLU A 224 3.19 15.45 29.57
CA GLU A 224 4.13 16.57 29.77
C GLU A 224 5.55 16.09 30.11
N GLY A 225 6.55 16.82 29.61
CA GLY A 225 7.96 16.56 29.90
C GLY A 225 8.56 15.35 29.17
N THR A 226 7.77 14.63 28.37
CA THR A 226 8.28 13.52 27.55
C THR A 226 8.78 14.01 26.19
N LYS A 227 9.79 13.30 25.64
CA LYS A 227 10.38 13.60 24.32
C LYS A 227 10.40 12.39 23.39
N ASP A 228 9.95 11.23 23.85
CA ASP A 228 9.92 9.97 23.11
C ASP A 228 8.50 9.56 22.71
N GLY A 229 8.39 8.43 22.01
CA GLY A 229 7.12 7.89 21.54
C GLY A 229 6.13 7.49 22.65
N ARG A 230 6.62 7.28 23.88
CA ARG A 230 5.77 6.94 25.04
C ARG A 230 4.97 8.13 25.57
N GLY A 231 5.29 9.35 25.12
CA GLY A 231 4.51 10.54 25.45
C GLY A 231 3.33 10.79 24.51
N LEU A 232 3.16 9.96 23.48
CA LEU A 232 2.21 10.16 22.40
C LEU A 232 1.00 9.24 22.54
N SER A 233 -0.20 9.80 22.34
CA SER A 233 -1.48 9.10 22.34
C SER A 233 -2.22 9.37 21.04
N MET A 234 -3.18 8.49 20.70
CA MET A 234 -4.04 8.63 19.54
C MET A 234 -5.36 9.25 19.94
N PHE A 235 -5.85 10.19 19.14
CA PHE A 235 -7.11 10.88 19.35
C PHE A 235 -8.00 10.80 18.11
N ILE A 236 -9.31 10.79 18.33
CA ILE A 236 -10.31 11.00 17.27
C ILE A 236 -10.79 12.44 17.39
N TYR A 237 -10.62 13.21 16.32
CA TYR A 237 -11.20 14.54 16.21
C TYR A 237 -12.36 14.51 15.21
N ASP A 238 -13.49 15.03 15.60
CA ASP A 238 -14.66 15.24 14.74
C ASP A 238 -14.68 16.70 14.27
N LYS A 239 -14.71 16.93 12.96
CA LYS A 239 -14.76 18.27 12.36
C LYS A 239 -15.89 19.15 12.91
N ARG A 240 -17.00 18.53 13.32
CA ARG A 240 -18.17 19.23 13.92
C ARG A 240 -17.81 19.94 15.23
N ASN A 241 -16.74 19.55 15.91
CA ASN A 241 -16.28 20.19 17.15
C ASN A 241 -15.60 21.54 16.89
N GLY A 242 -15.20 21.86 15.66
CA GLY A 242 -14.45 23.07 15.35
C GLY A 242 -13.05 23.09 15.97
N GLY A 243 -12.37 24.23 15.88
CA GLY A 243 -11.04 24.41 16.45
C GLY A 243 -9.89 23.94 15.55
N VAL A 244 -10.16 23.41 14.37
CA VAL A 244 -9.16 23.10 13.35
C VAL A 244 -9.39 23.98 12.12
N THR A 245 -8.30 24.50 11.55
CA THR A 245 -8.33 25.34 10.35
C THR A 245 -7.28 24.83 9.36
N VAL A 246 -7.68 24.69 8.11
CA VAL A 246 -6.75 24.46 7.02
C VAL A 246 -6.04 25.76 6.71
N ARG A 247 -4.76 25.87 7.06
CA ARG A 247 -3.96 27.08 6.79
C ARG A 247 -3.64 27.21 5.30
N ARG A 248 -3.38 26.10 4.64
CA ARG A 248 -3.09 26.01 3.21
C ARG A 248 -3.12 24.58 2.70
N ILE A 249 -3.23 24.44 1.39
CA ILE A 249 -2.93 23.22 0.64
C ILE A 249 -1.53 23.34 0.05
N GLU A 250 -0.72 22.28 0.13
CA GLU A 250 0.63 22.25 -0.42
C GLU A 250 0.59 22.15 -1.96
N SER A 251 1.39 22.97 -2.63
CA SER A 251 1.62 22.83 -4.08
C SER A 251 2.52 21.64 -4.35
N LYS A 252 2.03 20.67 -5.10
CA LYS A 252 2.70 19.38 -5.28
C LYS A 252 3.13 19.12 -6.72
N MET A 253 4.11 18.24 -6.89
CA MET A 253 4.55 17.73 -8.18
C MET A 253 3.45 16.94 -8.88
N GLY A 254 2.82 15.98 -8.19
CA GLY A 254 1.76 15.09 -8.66
C GLY A 254 0.67 14.90 -7.62
N ILE A 255 -0.24 13.95 -7.87
CA ILE A 255 -1.43 13.65 -7.05
C ILE A 255 -2.20 14.92 -6.65
N LYS A 256 -2.43 15.82 -7.61
CA LYS A 256 -2.93 17.17 -7.33
C LYS A 256 -4.40 17.19 -6.92
N GLY A 257 -5.19 16.21 -7.34
CA GLY A 257 -6.58 16.06 -6.91
C GLY A 257 -6.74 15.74 -5.42
N SER A 258 -5.70 15.17 -4.79
CA SER A 258 -5.69 14.90 -3.35
C SER A 258 -5.20 16.14 -2.59
N PRO A 259 -6.02 16.79 -1.74
CA PRO A 259 -5.58 17.93 -0.94
C PRO A 259 -4.60 17.48 0.13
N THR A 260 -3.42 18.09 0.16
CA THR A 260 -2.41 17.87 1.19
C THR A 260 -2.29 19.14 2.02
N CYS A 261 -2.74 19.09 3.27
CA CYS A 261 -3.02 20.25 4.10
C CYS A 261 -1.96 20.52 5.17
N GLU A 262 -1.80 21.80 5.52
CA GLU A 262 -1.24 22.23 6.80
C GLU A 262 -2.40 22.64 7.71
N LEU A 263 -2.52 21.97 8.86
CA LEU A 263 -3.60 22.13 9.82
C LEU A 263 -3.14 22.87 11.05
N VAL A 264 -3.97 23.80 11.55
CA VAL A 264 -3.79 24.49 12.84
C VAL A 264 -4.88 24.04 13.78
N TYR A 265 -4.47 23.41 14.88
CA TYR A 265 -5.32 23.02 15.99
C TYR A 265 -5.29 24.13 17.05
N ASN A 266 -6.45 24.66 17.42
CA ASN A 266 -6.61 25.70 18.42
C ASN A 266 -7.77 25.31 19.36
N ASN A 267 -7.43 24.70 20.50
CA ASN A 267 -8.40 24.14 21.43
C ASN A 267 -9.43 23.23 20.75
N ALA A 268 -8.95 22.38 19.83
CA ALA A 268 -9.81 21.45 19.12
C ALA A 268 -10.19 20.29 20.06
N LYS A 269 -11.50 20.14 20.33
CA LYS A 269 -12.02 19.09 21.20
C LYS A 269 -11.91 17.73 20.51
N ALA A 270 -11.32 16.74 21.21
CA ALA A 270 -11.10 15.40 20.69
C ALA A 270 -11.31 14.34 21.78
N GLU A 271 -11.47 13.09 21.33
CA GLU A 271 -11.63 11.92 22.17
C GLU A 271 -10.35 11.07 22.14
N LEU A 272 -9.94 10.53 23.29
CA LEU A 272 -8.85 9.55 23.34
C LEU A 272 -9.30 8.25 22.66
N CYS A 273 -8.53 7.75 21.68
CA CYS A 273 -8.72 6.44 21.07
C CYS A 273 -7.79 5.43 21.74
N GLY A 274 -8.38 4.41 22.37
CA GLY A 274 -7.62 3.40 23.12
C GLY A 274 -6.98 3.95 24.40
N GLU A 275 -5.78 3.49 24.72
CA GLU A 275 -5.06 3.82 25.95
C GLU A 275 -4.02 4.94 25.72
N ARG A 276 -3.83 5.79 26.74
CA ARG A 276 -2.76 6.80 26.73
C ARG A 276 -1.40 6.16 26.54
N ARG A 277 -0.47 6.89 25.91
CA ARG A 277 0.94 6.51 25.74
C ARG A 277 1.21 5.38 24.75
N LEU A 278 0.16 4.80 24.16
CA LEU A 278 0.27 3.73 23.14
C LEU A 278 0.09 4.25 21.70
N GLY A 279 -0.14 5.55 21.52
CA GLY A 279 -0.44 6.15 20.22
C GLY A 279 0.57 5.81 19.15
N LEU A 280 1.86 6.10 19.36
CA LEU A 280 2.91 5.81 18.39
C LEU A 280 3.32 4.33 18.39
N ILE A 281 3.61 3.78 19.58
CA ILE A 281 4.28 2.48 19.70
C ILE A 281 3.37 1.29 19.35
N LYS A 282 2.05 1.49 19.31
CA LYS A 282 1.08 0.45 18.97
C LYS A 282 0.14 0.89 17.87
N TYR A 283 -0.61 1.98 18.04
CA TYR A 283 -1.73 2.33 17.16
C TYR A 283 -1.26 2.87 15.80
N VAL A 284 -0.29 3.78 15.79
CA VAL A 284 0.30 4.26 14.54
C VAL A 284 1.02 3.14 13.79
N MET A 285 1.68 2.23 14.50
CA MET A 285 2.35 1.10 13.83
C MET A 285 1.36 0.16 13.14
N ALA A 286 0.19 -0.10 13.75
CA ALA A 286 -0.88 -0.88 13.12
C ALA A 286 -1.46 -0.13 11.90
N LEU A 287 -1.85 1.15 12.07
CA LEU A 287 -2.34 2.03 11.01
C LEU A 287 -1.40 2.09 9.81
N MET A 288 -0.10 2.30 10.05
CA MET A 288 0.92 2.40 9.02
C MET A 288 1.12 1.11 8.22
N ASN A 289 0.88 -0.05 8.80
CA ASN A 289 1.00 -1.31 8.06
C ASN A 289 -0.12 -1.45 7.01
N GLY A 290 -1.36 -1.04 7.33
CA GLY A 290 -2.46 -0.94 6.37
C GLY A 290 -2.17 0.10 5.28
N ALA A 291 -1.81 1.32 5.68
CA ALA A 291 -1.46 2.41 4.76
C ALA A 291 -0.33 2.04 3.78
N ARG A 292 0.68 1.29 4.22
CA ARG A 292 1.78 0.81 3.35
C ARG A 292 1.28 -0.13 2.25
N LEU A 293 0.31 -0.99 2.54
CA LEU A 293 -0.30 -1.85 1.50
C LEU A 293 -1.13 -1.02 0.53
N GLY A 294 -1.87 0.00 1.01
CA GLY A 294 -2.55 0.97 0.15
C GLY A 294 -1.59 1.66 -0.82
N ILE A 295 -0.41 2.13 -0.35
CA ILE A 295 0.59 2.72 -1.24
C ILE A 295 1.20 1.70 -2.22
N ALA A 296 1.34 0.44 -1.82
CA ALA A 296 1.77 -0.61 -2.74
C ALA A 296 0.71 -0.85 -3.83
N ALA A 297 -0.59 -0.85 -3.48
CA ALA A 297 -1.69 -0.93 -4.44
C ALA A 297 -1.73 0.28 -5.36
N GLN A 298 -1.50 1.49 -4.83
CA GLN A 298 -1.38 2.71 -5.63
C GLN A 298 -0.24 2.59 -6.65
N ALA A 299 0.93 2.10 -6.25
CA ALA A 299 2.07 1.90 -7.14
C ALA A 299 1.77 0.87 -8.24
N VAL A 300 1.01 -0.20 -7.92
CA VAL A 300 0.55 -1.20 -8.90
C VAL A 300 -0.40 -0.58 -9.91
N GLY A 301 -1.42 0.16 -9.46
CA GLY A 301 -2.38 0.81 -10.36
C GLY A 301 -1.73 1.83 -11.30
N ILE A 302 -0.82 2.68 -10.79
CA ILE A 302 -0.02 3.59 -11.63
C ILE A 302 0.81 2.81 -12.66
N SER A 303 1.43 1.69 -12.26
CA SER A 303 2.21 0.84 -13.16
C SER A 303 1.35 0.20 -14.25
N GLN A 304 0.11 -0.20 -13.92
CA GLN A 304 -0.85 -0.73 -14.89
C GLN A 304 -1.22 0.34 -15.92
N ALA A 305 -1.56 1.56 -15.48
CA ALA A 305 -1.85 2.67 -16.37
C ALA A 305 -0.64 2.99 -17.28
N ALA A 306 0.56 3.01 -16.73
CA ALA A 306 1.79 3.26 -17.49
C ALA A 306 2.07 2.16 -18.53
N TYR A 307 1.81 0.90 -18.19
CA TYR A 307 1.93 -0.22 -19.13
C TYR A 307 0.98 -0.06 -20.33
N GLU A 308 -0.28 0.25 -20.06
CA GLU A 308 -1.29 0.40 -21.11
C GLU A 308 -1.00 1.59 -22.03
N GLU A 309 -0.64 2.73 -21.48
CA GLU A 309 -0.23 3.92 -22.22
C GLU A 309 0.98 3.61 -23.12
N ALA A 310 2.02 3.00 -22.57
CA ALA A 310 3.22 2.65 -23.32
C ALA A 310 2.92 1.65 -24.44
N LEU A 311 2.11 0.62 -24.16
CA LEU A 311 1.75 -0.41 -25.13
C LEU A 311 0.89 0.15 -26.26
N ALA A 312 -0.13 0.94 -25.95
CA ALA A 312 -1.03 1.56 -26.92
C ALA A 312 -0.26 2.51 -27.84
N TYR A 313 0.60 3.35 -27.26
CA TYR A 313 1.44 4.25 -28.03
C TYR A 313 2.41 3.48 -28.95
N ALA A 314 3.11 2.48 -28.43
CA ALA A 314 4.09 1.72 -29.20
C ALA A 314 3.47 0.93 -30.37
N ARG A 315 2.22 0.48 -30.24
CA ARG A 315 1.47 -0.19 -31.30
C ARG A 315 1.01 0.78 -32.39
N SER A 316 0.66 2.00 -32.05
CA SER A 316 0.14 3.00 -33.00
C SER A 316 1.24 3.84 -33.66
N ARG A 317 2.30 4.19 -32.91
CA ARG A 317 3.40 5.05 -33.38
C ARG A 317 4.27 4.31 -34.39
N ARG A 318 4.44 4.89 -35.55
CA ARG A 318 5.31 4.34 -36.61
C ARG A 318 6.57 5.16 -36.79
N GLN A 319 7.71 4.49 -36.88
CA GLN A 319 9.02 5.03 -37.29
C GLN A 319 9.74 3.97 -38.15
N PHE A 320 10.56 4.39 -39.08
CA PHE A 320 11.27 3.47 -40.00
C PHE A 320 10.32 2.45 -40.63
N ASP A 321 9.16 2.94 -41.11
CA ASP A 321 8.09 2.21 -41.82
C ASP A 321 7.40 1.08 -41.02
N LYS A 322 7.60 0.99 -39.70
CA LYS A 322 6.94 -0.02 -38.87
C LYS A 322 6.48 0.55 -37.51
N PRO A 323 5.52 -0.09 -36.82
CA PRO A 323 5.20 0.25 -35.43
C PRO A 323 6.44 0.13 -34.54
N ILE A 324 6.61 1.06 -33.59
CA ILE A 324 7.82 1.04 -32.75
C ILE A 324 7.88 -0.17 -31.81
N ILE A 325 6.75 -0.82 -31.51
CA ILE A 325 6.71 -2.09 -30.75
C ILE A 325 7.51 -3.21 -31.43
N GLU A 326 7.67 -3.17 -32.77
CA GLU A 326 8.47 -4.15 -33.52
C GLU A 326 9.98 -3.90 -33.40
N MET A 327 10.40 -2.84 -32.74
CA MET A 327 11.79 -2.56 -32.41
C MET A 327 12.17 -3.26 -31.11
N VAL A 328 13.14 -4.17 -31.16
CA VAL A 328 13.53 -5.00 -30.00
C VAL A 328 13.78 -4.20 -28.72
N PRO A 329 14.49 -3.06 -28.73
CA PRO A 329 14.68 -2.27 -27.50
C PRO A 329 13.39 -1.67 -26.93
N VAL A 330 12.41 -1.33 -27.78
CA VAL A 330 11.10 -0.82 -27.34
C VAL A 330 10.26 -1.96 -26.76
N ALA A 331 10.24 -3.11 -27.45
CA ALA A 331 9.55 -4.31 -26.97
C ALA A 331 10.12 -4.78 -25.61
N GLU A 332 11.45 -4.69 -25.43
CA GLU A 332 12.12 -4.99 -24.15
C GLU A 332 11.64 -4.07 -23.03
N MET A 333 11.60 -2.73 -23.24
CA MET A 333 11.08 -1.77 -22.24
C MET A 333 9.65 -2.11 -21.82
N ILE A 334 8.75 -2.37 -22.79
CA ILE A 334 7.34 -2.70 -22.50
C ILE A 334 7.23 -4.04 -21.76
N SER A 335 8.01 -5.04 -22.15
CA SER A 335 8.04 -6.34 -21.46
C SER A 335 8.57 -6.21 -20.03
N ASN A 336 9.55 -5.35 -19.78
CA ASN A 336 10.06 -5.06 -18.44
C ASN A 336 9.03 -4.33 -17.57
N ILE A 337 8.27 -3.36 -18.14
CA ILE A 337 7.17 -2.71 -17.41
C ILE A 337 6.14 -3.76 -16.97
N LYS A 338 5.69 -4.62 -17.89
CA LYS A 338 4.71 -5.68 -17.59
C LYS A 338 5.22 -6.66 -16.53
N ALA A 339 6.45 -7.14 -16.69
CA ALA A 339 7.04 -8.12 -15.77
C ALA A 339 7.22 -7.56 -14.35
N LYS A 340 7.67 -6.31 -14.21
CA LYS A 340 7.78 -5.62 -12.91
C LYS A 340 6.41 -5.36 -12.30
N LEU A 341 5.41 -4.98 -13.08
CA LEU A 341 4.03 -4.82 -12.65
C LEU A 341 3.47 -6.13 -12.07
N ASP A 342 3.59 -7.24 -12.80
CA ASP A 342 3.07 -8.54 -12.36
C ASP A 342 3.77 -9.04 -11.09
N ALA A 343 5.09 -8.87 -11.00
CA ALA A 343 5.86 -9.23 -9.82
C ALA A 343 5.47 -8.40 -8.59
N THR A 344 5.23 -7.09 -8.77
CA THR A 344 4.76 -6.20 -7.69
C THR A 344 3.34 -6.57 -7.26
N ARG A 345 2.47 -6.92 -8.20
CA ARG A 345 1.11 -7.38 -7.95
C ARG A 345 1.10 -8.69 -7.16
N ALA A 346 1.96 -9.64 -7.53
CA ALA A 346 2.09 -10.92 -6.85
C ALA A 346 2.44 -10.75 -5.35
N ILE A 347 3.45 -9.93 -5.02
CA ILE A 347 3.83 -9.70 -3.62
C ILE A 347 2.79 -8.88 -2.85
N LEU A 348 2.13 -7.91 -3.48
CA LEU A 348 1.07 -7.12 -2.85
C LEU A 348 -0.08 -8.02 -2.38
N TYR A 349 -0.66 -8.80 -3.28
CA TYR A 349 -1.81 -9.61 -2.94
C TYR A 349 -1.46 -10.78 -2.03
N GLN A 350 -0.25 -11.34 -2.17
CA GLN A 350 0.20 -12.36 -1.22
C GLN A 350 0.37 -11.79 0.19
N THR A 351 0.93 -10.59 0.32
CA THR A 351 1.05 -9.90 1.62
C THR A 351 -0.33 -9.60 2.22
N SER A 352 -1.27 -9.12 1.41
CA SER A 352 -2.64 -8.83 1.85
C SER A 352 -3.36 -10.07 2.38
N ARG A 353 -3.18 -11.24 1.73
CA ARG A 353 -3.74 -12.52 2.20
C ARG A 353 -3.15 -12.93 3.55
N TYR A 354 -1.86 -12.69 3.79
CA TYR A 354 -1.23 -12.95 5.09
C TYR A 354 -1.81 -12.05 6.18
N VAL A 355 -2.06 -10.77 5.84
CA VAL A 355 -2.73 -9.82 6.74
C VAL A 355 -4.14 -10.28 7.08
N ASP A 356 -4.92 -10.70 6.09
CA ASP A 356 -6.28 -11.18 6.29
C ASP A 356 -6.36 -12.34 7.28
N ILE A 357 -5.48 -13.33 7.13
CA ILE A 357 -5.50 -14.53 7.99
C ILE A 357 -5.11 -14.17 9.42
N TYR A 358 -3.99 -13.46 9.62
CA TYR A 358 -3.56 -13.20 11.01
C TYR A 358 -4.50 -12.26 11.74
N LYS A 359 -5.05 -11.22 11.07
CA LYS A 359 -5.99 -10.27 11.68
C LYS A 359 -7.34 -10.92 12.00
N ALA A 360 -7.86 -11.75 11.12
CA ALA A 360 -9.08 -12.50 11.42
C ALA A 360 -8.90 -13.42 12.64
N LEU A 361 -7.76 -14.09 12.76
CA LEU A 361 -7.44 -14.90 13.95
C LEU A 361 -7.23 -14.03 15.20
N GLU A 362 -6.66 -12.83 15.05
CA GLU A 362 -6.54 -11.87 16.16
C GLU A 362 -7.92 -11.43 16.66
N ASP A 363 -8.84 -11.11 15.77
CA ASP A 363 -10.22 -10.76 16.11
C ASP A 363 -10.94 -11.92 16.81
N ILE A 364 -10.81 -13.15 16.29
CA ILE A 364 -11.35 -14.35 16.93
C ILE A 364 -10.78 -14.51 18.35
N SER A 365 -9.52 -14.17 18.56
CA SER A 365 -8.87 -14.28 19.86
C SER A 365 -9.45 -13.36 20.95
N LYS A 366 -10.10 -12.26 20.53
CA LYS A 366 -10.81 -11.33 21.45
C LYS A 366 -12.11 -11.92 22.01
N GLU A 367 -12.73 -12.86 21.29
CA GLU A 367 -14.01 -13.46 21.61
C GLU A 367 -13.87 -14.85 22.25
N ARG A 368 -12.92 -15.63 21.78
CA ARG A 368 -12.62 -16.97 22.30
C ARG A 368 -11.14 -17.30 22.28
N LYS A 369 -10.76 -18.27 23.06
CA LYS A 369 -9.39 -18.79 23.05
C LYS A 369 -9.12 -19.53 21.73
N LEU A 370 -8.03 -19.18 21.03
CA LEU A 370 -7.58 -19.89 19.84
C LEU A 370 -7.11 -21.32 20.17
N THR A 371 -7.31 -22.27 19.23
CA THR A 371 -6.70 -23.59 19.31
C THR A 371 -5.18 -23.51 19.17
N PRO A 372 -4.42 -24.58 19.50
CA PRO A 372 -2.97 -24.58 19.28
C PRO A 372 -2.57 -24.35 17.82
N GLU A 373 -3.33 -24.94 16.89
CA GLU A 373 -3.15 -24.82 15.43
C GLU A 373 -3.42 -23.38 14.98
N GLU A 374 -4.54 -22.79 15.38
CA GLU A 374 -4.87 -21.39 15.06
C GLU A 374 -3.83 -20.41 15.61
N ARG A 375 -3.28 -20.65 16.81
CA ARG A 375 -2.20 -19.81 17.35
C ARG A 375 -0.90 -19.93 16.57
N LYS A 376 -0.58 -21.13 16.07
CA LYS A 376 0.59 -21.35 15.22
C LYS A 376 0.38 -20.64 13.87
N GLU A 377 -0.79 -20.79 13.28
CA GLU A 377 -1.19 -20.15 12.04
C GLU A 377 -1.13 -18.60 12.15
N GLN A 378 -1.72 -18.02 13.19
CA GLN A 378 -1.68 -16.58 13.47
C GLN A 378 -0.25 -16.05 13.54
N LYS A 379 0.62 -16.70 14.32
CA LYS A 379 2.01 -16.28 14.48
C LYS A 379 2.80 -16.37 13.18
N TYR A 380 2.56 -17.42 12.39
CA TYR A 380 3.23 -17.64 11.12
C TYR A 380 2.86 -16.53 10.12
N TYR A 381 1.56 -16.30 9.90
CA TYR A 381 1.10 -15.29 8.97
C TYR A 381 1.38 -13.85 9.45
N ALA A 382 1.31 -13.57 10.73
CA ALA A 382 1.71 -12.29 11.28
C ALA A 382 3.18 -11.96 10.98
N LYS A 383 4.08 -12.96 11.12
CA LYS A 383 5.50 -12.78 10.81
C LYS A 383 5.76 -12.60 9.31
N LEU A 384 5.06 -13.34 8.46
CA LEU A 384 5.12 -13.16 7.00
C LEU A 384 4.61 -11.77 6.60
N ALA A 385 3.45 -11.34 7.11
CA ALA A 385 2.89 -10.02 6.84
C ALA A 385 3.85 -8.89 7.25
N ASP A 386 4.40 -8.95 8.47
CA ASP A 386 5.34 -7.94 8.98
C ASP A 386 6.65 -7.88 8.16
N SER A 387 7.11 -9.02 7.65
CA SER A 387 8.32 -9.08 6.81
C SER A 387 8.08 -8.68 5.35
N PHE A 388 6.89 -8.93 4.79
CA PHE A 388 6.59 -8.68 3.38
C PHE A 388 6.04 -7.27 3.13
N THR A 389 5.34 -6.67 4.10
CA THR A 389 4.82 -5.30 3.96
C THR A 389 5.89 -4.29 3.54
N PRO A 390 7.10 -4.22 4.17
CA PRO A 390 8.13 -3.30 3.73
C PRO A 390 8.71 -3.65 2.35
N LEU A 391 8.74 -4.92 1.94
CA LEU A 391 9.13 -5.32 0.58
C LEU A 391 8.08 -4.86 -0.43
N SER A 392 6.81 -5.14 -0.18
CA SER A 392 5.70 -4.76 -1.05
C SER A 392 5.66 -3.25 -1.29
N LYS A 393 5.65 -2.45 -0.21
CA LYS A 393 5.65 -0.98 -0.32
C LYS A 393 6.96 -0.43 -0.88
N GLY A 394 8.10 -0.85 -0.32
CA GLY A 394 9.40 -0.27 -0.68
C GLY A 394 9.79 -0.58 -2.11
N LEU A 395 9.80 -1.86 -2.48
CA LEU A 395 10.25 -2.28 -3.81
C LEU A 395 9.17 -2.05 -4.87
N GLY A 396 7.89 -2.24 -4.53
CA GLY A 396 6.79 -1.95 -5.45
C GLY A 396 6.78 -0.48 -5.90
N SER A 397 6.98 0.46 -4.97
CA SER A 397 7.08 1.88 -5.32
C SER A 397 8.34 2.23 -6.13
N GLU A 398 9.48 1.58 -5.89
CA GLU A 398 10.70 1.77 -6.70
C GLU A 398 10.51 1.22 -8.12
N LEU A 399 9.92 0.03 -8.27
CA LEU A 399 9.62 -0.55 -9.58
C LEU A 399 8.58 0.27 -10.35
N CYS A 400 7.57 0.82 -9.66
CA CYS A 400 6.61 1.75 -10.26
C CYS A 400 7.31 2.99 -10.85
N ASN A 401 8.23 3.60 -10.10
CA ASN A 401 8.99 4.75 -10.60
C ASN A 401 9.83 4.41 -11.85
N GLN A 402 10.37 3.18 -11.94
CA GLN A 402 11.04 2.70 -13.15
C GLN A 402 10.05 2.50 -14.30
N ASN A 403 8.87 1.92 -14.04
CA ASN A 403 7.85 1.68 -15.04
C ASN A 403 7.34 2.97 -15.69
N VAL A 404 7.05 4.01 -14.90
CA VAL A 404 6.61 5.29 -15.46
C VAL A 404 7.73 6.03 -16.18
N TYR A 405 9.00 5.89 -15.74
CA TYR A 405 10.15 6.39 -16.46
C TYR A 405 10.25 5.76 -17.85
N ASP A 406 10.15 4.44 -17.95
CA ASP A 406 10.19 3.72 -19.22
C ASP A 406 8.97 4.06 -20.09
N CYS A 407 7.79 4.27 -19.49
CA CYS A 407 6.59 4.71 -20.20
C CYS A 407 6.82 6.07 -20.91
N VAL A 408 7.36 7.06 -20.20
CA VAL A 408 7.72 8.35 -20.81
C VAL A 408 8.78 8.16 -21.91
N GLN A 409 9.76 7.28 -21.69
CA GLN A 409 10.83 7.00 -22.64
C GLN A 409 10.28 6.37 -23.93
N VAL A 410 9.32 5.45 -23.84
CA VAL A 410 8.64 4.84 -25.00
C VAL A 410 7.91 5.90 -25.83
N HIS A 411 7.29 6.89 -25.21
CA HIS A 411 6.62 8.01 -25.89
C HIS A 411 7.60 9.00 -26.52
N GLY A 412 8.87 9.04 -26.07
CA GLY A 412 9.86 10.01 -26.54
C GLY A 412 9.42 11.44 -26.27
N GLY A 413 9.59 12.36 -27.23
CA GLY A 413 9.19 13.76 -27.05
C GLY A 413 7.72 13.98 -26.73
N SER A 414 6.84 13.12 -27.21
CA SER A 414 5.40 13.14 -26.90
C SER A 414 5.16 12.89 -25.39
N GLY A 415 5.94 12.02 -24.76
CA GLY A 415 5.80 11.70 -23.34
C GLY A 415 6.15 12.85 -22.39
N TYR A 416 6.80 13.88 -22.90
CA TYR A 416 7.12 15.10 -22.14
C TYR A 416 6.00 16.15 -22.22
N MET A 417 5.03 15.94 -23.11
CA MET A 417 3.90 16.84 -23.34
C MET A 417 2.67 16.40 -22.53
N LYS A 418 1.85 17.36 -22.11
CA LYS A 418 0.63 17.11 -21.32
C LYS A 418 -0.51 16.47 -22.12
N ASP A 419 -0.33 16.30 -23.45
CA ASP A 419 -1.32 15.63 -24.31
C ASP A 419 -1.42 14.11 -24.05
N TYR A 420 -0.52 13.54 -23.27
CA TYR A 420 -0.45 12.12 -22.89
C TYR A 420 -0.41 11.94 -21.38
N ALA A 421 -1.11 10.94 -20.89
CA ALA A 421 -1.20 10.67 -19.44
C ALA A 421 0.15 10.30 -18.79
N CYS A 422 1.12 9.82 -19.55
CA CYS A 422 2.40 9.33 -19.04
C CYS A 422 3.20 10.39 -18.25
N GLU A 423 3.10 11.69 -18.58
CA GLU A 423 3.75 12.76 -17.79
C GLU A 423 3.11 12.92 -16.41
N ARG A 424 1.77 12.82 -16.33
CA ARG A 424 1.02 12.85 -15.06
C ARG A 424 1.37 11.63 -14.22
N LEU A 425 1.34 10.42 -14.82
CA LEU A 425 1.70 9.19 -14.14
C LEU A 425 3.12 9.23 -13.56
N TYR A 426 4.08 9.83 -14.30
CA TYR A 426 5.45 10.02 -13.82
C TYR A 426 5.52 10.94 -12.60
N ARG A 427 4.75 12.04 -12.58
CA ARG A 427 4.67 12.95 -11.43
C ARG A 427 3.99 12.30 -10.22
N ASP A 428 2.92 11.56 -10.45
CA ASP A 428 2.14 10.89 -9.41
C ASP A 428 2.92 9.76 -8.75
N ALA A 429 3.62 8.94 -9.53
CA ALA A 429 4.42 7.84 -9.02
C ALA A 429 5.53 8.29 -8.05
N ARG A 430 6.08 9.52 -8.24
CA ARG A 430 7.27 9.93 -7.49
C ARG A 430 7.05 9.98 -5.98
N VAL A 431 5.84 10.25 -5.51
CA VAL A 431 5.56 10.32 -4.08
C VAL A 431 5.46 8.95 -3.42
N THR A 432 5.14 7.89 -4.18
CA THR A 432 4.88 6.55 -3.64
C THR A 432 6.07 5.96 -2.87
N ASN A 433 7.31 6.33 -3.20
CA ASN A 433 8.51 5.91 -2.48
C ASN A 433 9.00 6.93 -1.41
N ILE A 434 8.18 7.96 -1.12
CA ILE A 434 8.49 8.99 -0.11
C ILE A 434 7.56 8.88 1.10
N TYR A 435 6.24 8.98 0.91
CA TYR A 435 5.28 9.03 2.00
C TYR A 435 4.96 7.63 2.57
N GLU A 436 4.26 7.56 3.70
CA GLU A 436 4.00 6.33 4.48
C GLU A 436 5.27 5.56 4.83
N GLY A 437 6.33 6.31 5.09
CA GLY A 437 7.69 5.82 5.27
C GLY A 437 8.45 5.68 3.96
N THR A 438 9.54 6.46 3.83
CA THR A 438 10.41 6.41 2.64
C THR A 438 10.92 5.00 2.36
N THR A 439 11.42 4.76 1.14
CA THR A 439 12.10 3.48 0.82
C THR A 439 13.16 3.12 1.85
N GLN A 440 13.93 4.10 2.36
CA GLN A 440 14.92 3.82 3.40
C GLN A 440 14.28 3.34 4.71
N MET A 441 13.11 3.85 5.09
CA MET A 441 12.39 3.37 6.28
C MET A 441 11.88 1.93 6.08
N GLN A 442 11.48 1.55 4.85
CA GLN A 442 11.12 0.17 4.52
C GLN A 442 12.36 -0.75 4.60
N VAL A 443 13.51 -0.28 4.11
CA VAL A 443 14.78 -1.00 4.21
C VAL A 443 15.18 -1.24 5.67
N ILE A 444 15.07 -0.23 6.53
CA ILE A 444 15.34 -0.35 7.99
C ILE A 444 14.39 -1.38 8.64
N ALA A 445 13.13 -1.39 8.23
CA ALA A 445 12.17 -2.39 8.75
C ALA A 445 12.49 -3.82 8.26
N ALA A 446 12.97 -3.96 7.01
CA ALA A 446 13.22 -5.25 6.36
C ALA A 446 14.57 -5.88 6.70
N ILE A 447 15.62 -5.07 6.93
CA ILE A 447 17.00 -5.56 7.07
C ILE A 447 17.18 -6.61 8.18
N ARG A 448 16.42 -6.48 9.27
CA ARG A 448 16.44 -7.46 10.38
C ARG A 448 16.02 -8.86 9.93
N TYR A 449 15.12 -8.97 8.95
CA TYR A 449 14.69 -10.24 8.38
C TYR A 449 15.72 -10.83 7.42
N ALA A 450 16.48 -9.98 6.74
CA ALA A 450 17.62 -10.40 5.92
C ALA A 450 18.74 -10.97 6.80
N THR A 451 19.21 -10.19 7.76
CA THR A 451 20.36 -10.54 8.62
C THR A 451 20.07 -11.68 9.61
N SER A 452 18.80 -11.91 9.98
CA SER A 452 18.39 -13.05 10.80
C SER A 452 18.21 -14.37 10.02
N GLY A 453 18.37 -14.35 8.70
CA GLY A 453 18.13 -15.50 7.83
C GLY A 453 16.64 -15.82 7.57
N PHE A 454 15.70 -14.95 8.01
CA PHE A 454 14.27 -15.22 7.84
C PHE A 454 13.87 -15.28 6.36
N TYR A 455 14.29 -14.31 5.54
CA TYR A 455 13.97 -14.32 4.11
C TYR A 455 14.60 -15.54 3.40
N ALA A 456 15.81 -15.95 3.76
CA ALA A 456 16.41 -17.17 3.21
C ALA A 456 15.58 -18.42 3.56
N GLY A 457 15.04 -18.48 4.78
CA GLY A 457 14.11 -19.54 5.19
C GLY A 457 12.85 -19.58 4.35
N VAL A 458 12.22 -18.41 4.13
CA VAL A 458 11.01 -18.30 3.27
C VAL A 458 11.30 -18.69 1.82
N MET A 459 12.43 -18.24 1.26
CA MET A 459 12.83 -18.64 -0.10
C MET A 459 13.03 -20.16 -0.22
N LYS A 460 13.58 -20.82 0.81
CA LYS A 460 13.71 -22.28 0.84
C LYS A 460 12.35 -22.98 0.92
N GLU A 461 11.39 -22.44 1.67
CA GLU A 461 10.01 -22.95 1.64
C GLU A 461 9.40 -22.81 0.25
N PHE A 462 9.60 -21.68 -0.44
CA PHE A 462 9.13 -21.47 -1.81
C PHE A 462 9.85 -22.35 -2.83
N ALA A 463 11.12 -22.69 -2.60
CA ALA A 463 11.88 -23.62 -3.41
C ALA A 463 11.33 -25.06 -3.37
N GLU A 464 10.55 -25.42 -2.36
CA GLU A 464 9.87 -26.72 -2.29
C GLU A 464 8.55 -26.75 -3.09
N TRP A 465 8.07 -25.61 -3.63
CA TRP A 465 6.85 -25.59 -4.42
C TRP A 465 7.00 -26.38 -5.71
N GLU A 466 5.97 -27.13 -6.03
CA GLU A 466 5.86 -27.81 -7.31
C GLU A 466 5.60 -26.78 -8.43
N VAL A 467 6.35 -26.90 -9.50
CA VAL A 467 6.20 -26.04 -10.70
C VAL A 467 6.00 -26.92 -11.93
N SER A 468 5.36 -26.36 -12.96
CA SER A 468 5.23 -27.08 -14.23
C SER A 468 6.61 -27.36 -14.85
N SER A 469 6.68 -28.38 -15.71
CA SER A 469 7.94 -28.76 -16.38
C SER A 469 8.54 -27.62 -17.20
N GLU A 470 7.69 -26.74 -17.75
CA GLU A 470 8.09 -25.57 -18.53
C GLU A 470 8.72 -24.48 -17.64
N MET A 471 8.29 -24.37 -16.37
CA MET A 471 8.79 -23.39 -15.40
C MET A 471 10.01 -23.89 -14.61
N SER A 472 10.33 -25.17 -14.66
CA SER A 472 11.44 -25.78 -13.92
C SER A 472 12.81 -25.13 -14.18
N PRO A 473 13.18 -24.72 -15.41
CA PRO A 473 14.45 -24.00 -15.63
C PRO A 473 14.51 -22.64 -14.92
N LEU A 474 13.39 -21.92 -14.82
CA LEU A 474 13.32 -20.64 -14.11
C LEU A 474 13.45 -20.84 -12.60
N LYS A 475 12.86 -21.91 -12.06
CA LYS A 475 13.03 -22.30 -10.66
C LYS A 475 14.51 -22.54 -10.32
N GLY A 476 15.22 -23.30 -11.16
CA GLY A 476 16.67 -23.55 -10.95
C GLY A 476 17.51 -22.27 -10.93
N ARG A 477 17.12 -21.23 -11.69
CA ARG A 477 17.78 -19.91 -11.64
C ARG A 477 17.51 -19.21 -10.32
N LEU A 478 16.25 -19.22 -9.82
CA LEU A 478 15.92 -18.65 -8.51
C LEU A 478 16.65 -19.38 -7.38
N ASP A 479 16.69 -20.70 -7.39
CA ASP A 479 17.41 -21.51 -6.39
C ASP A 479 18.91 -21.12 -6.35
N ALA A 480 19.54 -20.88 -7.50
CA ALA A 480 20.91 -20.39 -7.58
C ALA A 480 21.08 -18.95 -7.04
N MET A 481 20.07 -18.09 -7.23
CA MET A 481 20.09 -16.73 -6.66
C MET A 481 19.97 -16.77 -5.13
N VAL A 482 19.19 -17.70 -4.56
CA VAL A 482 19.10 -17.87 -3.09
C VAL A 482 20.47 -18.15 -2.49
N SER A 483 21.26 -19.04 -3.09
CA SER A 483 22.61 -19.32 -2.60
C SER A 483 23.51 -18.09 -2.60
N ARG A 484 23.49 -17.30 -3.69
CA ARG A 484 24.24 -16.03 -3.79
C ARG A 484 23.78 -14.98 -2.78
N TYR A 485 22.47 -14.92 -2.52
CA TYR A 485 21.90 -14.05 -1.49
C TYR A 485 22.39 -14.44 -0.09
N GLU A 486 22.37 -15.74 0.26
CA GLU A 486 22.85 -16.23 1.55
C GLU A 486 24.37 -15.92 1.73
N GLU A 487 25.17 -16.11 0.70
CA GLU A 487 26.60 -15.76 0.72
C GLU A 487 26.80 -14.25 0.97
N ALA A 488 26.02 -13.40 0.29
CA ALA A 488 26.09 -11.95 0.47
C ALA A 488 25.66 -11.51 1.89
N VAL A 489 24.58 -12.07 2.43
CA VAL A 489 24.14 -11.81 3.81
C VAL A 489 25.20 -12.23 4.81
N ASN A 490 25.75 -13.46 4.68
CA ASN A 490 26.77 -13.98 5.60
C ASN A 490 28.02 -13.11 5.58
N ALA A 491 28.48 -12.69 4.39
CA ALA A 491 29.63 -11.81 4.26
C ALA A 491 29.47 -10.50 5.04
N ILE A 492 28.28 -9.88 5.03
CA ILE A 492 28.02 -8.64 5.78
C ILE A 492 27.89 -8.91 7.28
N VAL A 493 27.18 -9.97 7.68
CA VAL A 493 27.00 -10.34 9.10
C VAL A 493 28.32 -10.66 9.78
N GLU A 494 29.25 -11.32 9.08
CA GLU A 494 30.59 -11.66 9.58
C GLU A 494 31.46 -10.44 9.84
N LEU A 495 31.24 -9.32 9.16
CA LEU A 495 31.97 -8.06 9.40
C LEU A 495 31.65 -7.43 10.76
N LYS A 496 30.52 -7.79 11.39
CA LYS A 496 30.08 -7.30 12.71
C LYS A 496 30.08 -5.77 12.84
N SER A 497 29.84 -5.07 11.73
CA SER A 497 29.74 -3.60 11.67
C SER A 497 28.32 -3.18 11.35
N GLN A 498 27.68 -2.42 12.24
CA GLN A 498 26.35 -1.83 12.00
C GLN A 498 26.39 -0.86 10.82
N GLU A 499 27.41 -0.04 10.72
CA GLU A 499 27.58 0.96 9.65
C GLU A 499 27.70 0.30 8.27
N LEU A 500 28.43 -0.81 8.15
CA LEU A 500 28.50 -1.58 6.89
C LEU A 500 27.18 -2.31 6.58
N THR A 501 26.49 -2.80 7.63
CA THR A 501 25.14 -3.34 7.46
C THR A 501 24.20 -2.28 6.94
N ASP A 502 24.20 -1.07 7.50
CA ASP A 502 23.35 0.05 7.06
C ASP A 502 23.69 0.48 5.63
N LEU A 503 24.97 0.54 5.27
CA LEU A 503 25.43 0.88 3.91
C LEU A 503 24.97 -0.14 2.86
N THR A 504 24.89 -1.43 3.23
CA THR A 504 24.51 -2.51 2.31
C THR A 504 23.05 -2.93 2.42
N ALA A 505 22.32 -2.43 3.42
CA ALA A 505 20.95 -2.85 3.76
C ALA A 505 20.02 -2.83 2.55
N ARG A 506 20.01 -1.73 1.78
CA ARG A 506 19.15 -1.60 0.60
C ARG A 506 19.42 -2.73 -0.40
N ARG A 507 20.69 -3.05 -0.66
CA ARG A 507 21.08 -4.11 -1.61
C ARG A 507 20.61 -5.48 -1.18
N LEU A 508 20.80 -5.81 0.09
CA LEU A 508 20.35 -7.10 0.65
C LEU A 508 18.82 -7.21 0.62
N VAL A 509 18.10 -6.13 0.91
CA VAL A 509 16.63 -6.09 0.87
C VAL A 509 16.11 -6.19 -0.57
N GLU A 510 16.73 -5.50 -1.54
CA GLU A 510 16.40 -5.61 -2.97
C GLU A 510 16.62 -7.05 -3.48
N MET A 511 17.76 -7.67 -3.18
CA MET A 511 18.00 -9.08 -3.54
C MET A 511 16.91 -9.99 -2.97
N ALA A 512 16.63 -9.89 -1.66
CA ALA A 512 15.61 -10.70 -1.00
C ALA A 512 14.23 -10.50 -1.65
N GLY A 513 13.80 -9.26 -1.82
CA GLY A 513 12.47 -8.95 -2.33
C GLY A 513 12.28 -9.37 -3.79
N TYR A 514 13.27 -9.15 -4.65
CA TYR A 514 13.18 -9.55 -6.06
C TYR A 514 13.19 -11.08 -6.23
N ILE A 515 13.96 -11.82 -5.43
CA ILE A 515 13.93 -13.28 -5.45
C ILE A 515 12.55 -13.79 -4.97
N ILE A 516 12.02 -13.24 -3.87
CA ILE A 516 10.69 -13.59 -3.36
C ILE A 516 9.60 -13.28 -4.40
N MET A 517 9.61 -12.08 -5.01
CA MET A 517 8.70 -11.73 -6.11
C MET A 517 8.84 -12.70 -7.28
N GLY A 518 10.05 -13.12 -7.61
CA GLY A 518 10.34 -14.10 -8.64
C GLY A 518 9.66 -15.45 -8.38
N TYR A 519 9.73 -15.97 -7.15
CA TYR A 519 9.04 -17.21 -6.78
C TYR A 519 7.52 -17.09 -6.82
N LEU A 520 6.96 -15.97 -6.33
CA LEU A 520 5.53 -15.73 -6.36
C LEU A 520 5.03 -15.69 -7.81
N LEU A 521 5.70 -14.93 -8.67
CA LEU A 521 5.35 -14.85 -10.09
C LEU A 521 5.55 -16.18 -10.84
N LEU A 522 6.54 -16.98 -10.44
CA LEU A 522 6.73 -18.33 -10.95
C LEU A 522 5.57 -19.25 -10.59
N GLN A 523 5.01 -19.11 -9.39
CA GLN A 523 3.83 -19.86 -8.97
C GLN A 523 2.60 -19.43 -9.76
N ASP A 524 2.41 -18.12 -9.98
CA ASP A 524 1.34 -17.61 -10.84
C ASP A 524 1.47 -18.16 -12.28
N ALA A 525 2.69 -18.18 -12.84
CA ALA A 525 2.96 -18.75 -14.16
C ALA A 525 2.74 -20.27 -14.22
N THR A 526 2.93 -20.98 -13.11
CA THR A 526 2.64 -22.43 -13.02
C THR A 526 1.15 -22.70 -13.05
N THR A 527 0.34 -21.84 -12.40
CA THR A 527 -1.12 -21.97 -12.34
C THR A 527 -1.82 -21.40 -13.56
N ASN A 528 -1.26 -20.35 -14.16
CA ASN A 528 -1.78 -19.71 -15.38
C ASN A 528 -0.64 -19.20 -16.26
N ALA A 529 -0.10 -20.12 -17.08
CA ALA A 529 1.02 -19.82 -17.97
C ALA A 529 0.67 -18.78 -19.06
N GLU A 530 -0.59 -18.74 -19.51
CA GLU A 530 -1.03 -17.81 -20.54
C GLU A 530 -0.86 -16.35 -20.09
N LEU A 531 -1.20 -16.06 -18.85
CA LEU A 531 -1.10 -14.71 -18.29
C LEU A 531 0.33 -14.36 -17.83
N PHE A 532 1.06 -15.30 -17.24
CA PHE A 532 2.23 -14.94 -16.45
C PHE A 532 3.57 -15.53 -16.92
N ALA A 533 3.59 -16.51 -17.86
CA ALA A 533 4.84 -17.18 -18.23
C ALA A 533 5.88 -16.20 -18.82
N THR A 534 5.46 -15.28 -19.68
CA THR A 534 6.36 -14.26 -20.26
C THR A 534 6.89 -13.32 -19.19
N SER A 535 6.03 -12.83 -18.30
CA SER A 535 6.43 -11.95 -17.21
C SER A 535 7.41 -12.65 -16.26
N ALA A 536 7.18 -13.91 -15.93
CA ALA A 536 8.09 -14.71 -15.09
C ALA A 536 9.47 -14.85 -15.73
N GLN A 537 9.55 -15.16 -17.04
CA GLN A 537 10.82 -15.26 -17.78
C GLN A 537 11.59 -13.93 -17.76
N VAL A 538 10.90 -12.83 -18.06
CA VAL A 538 11.52 -11.48 -18.13
C VAL A 538 11.96 -11.04 -16.75
N PHE A 539 11.10 -11.15 -15.73
CA PHE A 539 11.40 -10.69 -14.38
C PHE A 539 12.52 -11.49 -13.72
N ILE A 540 12.51 -12.82 -13.83
CA ILE A 540 13.56 -13.67 -13.24
C ILE A 540 14.90 -13.39 -13.91
N ARG A 541 14.93 -13.18 -15.23
CA ARG A 541 16.15 -12.79 -15.94
C ARG A 541 16.67 -11.43 -15.49
N TRP A 542 15.79 -10.45 -15.34
CA TRP A 542 16.14 -9.13 -14.83
C TRP A 542 16.66 -9.20 -13.38
N THR A 543 15.96 -9.96 -12.52
CA THR A 543 16.37 -10.19 -11.13
C THR A 543 17.76 -10.79 -11.02
N GLU A 544 18.12 -11.72 -11.89
CA GLU A 544 19.46 -12.32 -11.90
C GLU A 544 20.55 -11.26 -12.12
N GLY A 545 20.32 -10.32 -13.05
CA GLY A 545 21.22 -9.19 -13.28
C GLY A 545 21.35 -8.27 -12.06
N GLU A 546 20.24 -8.00 -11.35
CA GLU A 546 20.27 -7.20 -10.12
C GLU A 546 21.00 -7.92 -8.97
N VAL A 547 20.76 -9.21 -8.81
CA VAL A 547 21.47 -10.04 -7.81
C VAL A 547 22.97 -10.04 -8.10
N ASP A 548 23.40 -10.22 -9.36
CA ASP A 548 24.82 -10.17 -9.75
C ASP A 548 25.45 -8.81 -9.45
N LYS A 549 24.77 -7.73 -9.77
CA LYS A 549 25.19 -6.34 -9.46
C LYS A 549 25.42 -6.15 -7.96
N HIS A 550 24.48 -6.57 -7.14
CA HIS A 550 24.55 -6.41 -5.70
C HIS A 550 25.60 -7.33 -5.05
N THR A 551 25.67 -8.58 -5.47
CA THR A 551 26.71 -9.52 -5.03
C THR A 551 28.11 -8.98 -5.38
N GLY A 552 28.29 -8.50 -6.61
CA GLY A 552 29.54 -7.90 -7.05
C GLY A 552 29.96 -6.63 -6.28
N TYR A 553 29.01 -5.85 -5.78
CA TYR A 553 29.28 -4.73 -4.87
C TYR A 553 29.67 -5.22 -3.47
N ILE A 554 28.87 -6.11 -2.89
CA ILE A 554 29.03 -6.62 -1.52
C ILE A 554 30.36 -7.36 -1.37
N SER A 555 30.78 -8.17 -2.37
CA SER A 555 32.03 -8.93 -2.32
C SER A 555 33.30 -8.07 -2.25
N ARG A 556 33.19 -6.76 -2.52
CA ARG A 556 34.32 -5.81 -2.52
C ARG A 556 34.25 -4.80 -1.37
N ILE A 557 33.23 -4.90 -0.53
CA ILE A 557 33.02 -3.93 0.54
C ILE A 557 34.10 -4.06 1.62
N SER A 558 34.56 -2.93 2.12
CA SER A 558 35.54 -2.84 3.20
C SER A 558 35.21 -1.71 4.17
N PRO A 559 35.76 -1.68 5.38
CA PRO A 559 35.60 -0.55 6.30
C PRO A 559 36.04 0.79 5.72
N ASP A 560 36.98 0.80 4.77
CA ASP A 560 37.46 2.02 4.13
C ASP A 560 36.37 2.73 3.30
N ASP A 561 35.39 1.97 2.78
CA ASP A 561 34.26 2.53 2.03
C ASP A 561 33.44 3.55 2.84
N LEU A 562 33.35 3.36 4.17
CA LEU A 562 32.67 4.32 5.05
C LEU A 562 33.33 5.70 5.03
N THR A 563 34.62 5.76 4.75
CA THR A 563 35.35 7.05 4.71
C THR A 563 34.94 7.93 3.54
N TYR A 564 34.38 7.36 2.47
CA TYR A 564 33.96 8.08 1.28
C TYR A 564 32.58 8.74 1.45
N TYR A 565 31.71 8.15 2.27
CA TYR A 565 30.30 8.54 2.35
C TYR A 565 29.93 9.37 3.59
N CYS A 566 30.73 9.31 4.64
CA CYS A 566 30.38 9.91 5.95
C CYS A 566 30.94 11.32 6.18
N LYS A 567 31.56 11.97 5.19
CA LYS A 567 32.28 13.23 5.37
C LYS A 567 31.80 14.36 4.45
N ALA A 568 30.55 14.34 4.00
CA ALA A 568 30.01 15.47 3.24
C ALA A 568 29.48 16.57 4.16
#